data_c06d45c26d7a16879e8e4771e377cfdf
#
_entry.id   c06d45c26d7a16879e8e4771e377cfdf
#
_cell.length_a   1.000
_cell.length_b   1.000
_cell.length_c   1.000
_cell.angle_alpha   90.00
_cell.angle_beta   90.00
_cell.angle_gamma   90.00
#
_symmetry.space_group_name_H-M   'P 1'
#
loop_
_entity.id
_entity.type
_entity.pdbx_description
1 polymer ?
#
loop_
_entity_poly.entity_id
_entity_poly.type
_entity_poly.pdbx_seq_one_letter_code
_entity_poly.pdbx_strand_id
1 'polypeptide(L)'
;MKRSEAESSAVADVAFRKPMTREDVTDLIYSVKVQKGIKWADVAKKVGESNEWVTAACLGQMTLTKEQAERVGKIFGLPLEAVKLLQVVPYKGSLPTAIPTDPLIYRLYEIVNVYGTTIKALIHEEFGDGIMSAIDFKMDIVREPDPKGDQIGRAHV
;
A
#
# COMPACT_ATOMS: atom_id res chain seq x y z
N MET A 1 35.87 -2.01 36.22
CA MET A 1 36.39 -1.71 34.88
C MET A 1 35.83 -2.56 33.72
N LYS A 2 34.95 -3.55 33.95
CA LYS A 2 34.39 -4.40 32.86
C LYS A 2 33.02 -3.96 32.32
N ARG A 3 32.33 -2.99 32.94
CA ARG A 3 31.02 -2.46 32.48
C ARG A 3 31.13 -1.45 31.33
N SER A 4 32.21 -0.69 31.28
CA SER A 4 32.42 0.38 30.30
C SER A 4 32.69 -0.13 28.87
N GLU A 5 33.32 -1.28 28.72
CA GLU A 5 33.67 -1.85 27.40
C GLU A 5 32.46 -2.51 26.70
N ALA A 6 31.56 -3.11 27.49
CA ALA A 6 30.34 -3.73 26.93
C ALA A 6 29.32 -2.67 26.45
N GLU A 7 29.20 -1.54 27.16
CA GLU A 7 28.32 -0.43 26.75
C GLU A 7 28.88 0.31 25.52
N SER A 8 30.21 0.48 25.42
CA SER A 8 30.85 1.06 24.25
C SER A 8 30.73 0.20 22.99
N SER A 9 30.79 -1.13 23.12
CA SER A 9 30.60 -2.06 22.00
C SER A 9 29.15 -2.06 21.49
N ALA A 10 28.17 -2.01 22.41
CA ALA A 10 26.76 -1.99 22.04
C ALA A 10 26.35 -0.68 21.31
N VAL A 11 26.93 0.46 21.69
CA VAL A 11 26.68 1.75 21.04
C VAL A 11 27.35 1.81 19.67
N ALA A 12 28.54 1.23 19.50
CA ALA A 12 29.23 1.16 18.21
C ALA A 12 28.50 0.27 17.21
N ASP A 13 27.88 -0.84 17.64
CA ASP A 13 27.13 -1.76 16.79
C ASP A 13 25.82 -1.13 16.26
N VAL A 14 25.20 -0.22 17.02
CA VAL A 14 24.03 0.55 16.60
C VAL A 14 24.39 1.62 15.56
N ALA A 15 25.59 2.18 15.60
CA ALA A 15 26.03 3.27 14.72
C ALA A 15 26.29 2.83 13.27
N PHE A 16 26.51 1.53 13.02
CA PHE A 16 26.77 1.00 11.68
C PHE A 16 25.60 0.24 11.04
N ARG A 17 24.46 0.10 11.74
CA ARG A 17 23.28 -0.55 11.18
C ARG A 17 22.57 0.41 10.23
N LYS A 18 22.44 0.04 8.95
CA LYS A 18 21.65 0.80 7.98
C LYS A 18 20.26 1.07 8.59
N PRO A 19 19.81 2.34 8.68
CA PRO A 19 18.47 2.65 9.14
C PRO A 19 17.42 1.96 8.29
N MET A 20 16.38 1.43 8.93
CA MET A 20 15.24 0.85 8.23
C MET A 20 14.49 1.95 7.47
N THR A 21 14.12 1.69 6.23
CA THR A 21 13.31 2.60 5.40
C THR A 21 11.84 2.16 5.37
N ARG A 22 10.97 3.01 4.85
CA ARG A 22 9.55 2.64 4.63
C ARG A 22 9.40 1.54 3.59
N GLU A 23 10.30 1.47 2.63
CA GLU A 23 10.38 0.41 1.61
C GLU A 23 10.79 -0.92 2.25
N ASP A 24 11.80 -0.92 3.12
CA ASP A 24 12.20 -2.12 3.87
C ASP A 24 11.01 -2.69 4.69
N VAL A 25 10.14 -1.81 5.25
CA VAL A 25 8.92 -2.23 5.97
C VAL A 25 7.91 -2.85 5.02
N THR A 26 7.71 -2.30 3.84
CA THR A 26 6.83 -2.83 2.79
C THR A 26 7.28 -4.24 2.36
N ASP A 27 8.56 -4.41 2.11
CA ASP A 27 9.17 -5.68 1.72
C ASP A 27 9.03 -6.73 2.83
N LEU A 28 9.24 -6.33 4.08
CA LEU A 28 9.04 -7.19 5.24
C LEU A 28 7.59 -7.66 5.37
N ILE A 29 6.63 -6.75 5.26
CA ILE A 29 5.20 -7.07 5.30
C ILE A 29 4.85 -8.06 4.19
N TYR A 30 5.30 -7.79 2.96
CA TYR A 30 5.02 -8.66 1.81
C TYR A 30 5.63 -10.05 1.97
N SER A 31 6.87 -10.13 2.43
CA SER A 31 7.55 -11.39 2.73
C SER A 31 6.79 -12.23 3.76
N VAL A 32 6.42 -11.62 4.90
CA VAL A 32 5.65 -12.30 5.96
C VAL A 32 4.26 -12.72 5.46
N LYS A 33 3.60 -11.86 4.66
CA LYS A 33 2.32 -12.18 4.04
C LYS A 33 2.39 -13.47 3.23
N VAL A 34 3.40 -13.58 2.36
CA VAL A 34 3.59 -14.76 1.50
C VAL A 34 3.90 -15.99 2.34
N GLN A 35 4.85 -15.90 3.28
CA GLN A 35 5.27 -17.02 4.13
C GLN A 35 4.13 -17.58 4.98
N LYS A 36 3.26 -16.73 5.51
CA LYS A 36 2.15 -17.12 6.38
C LYS A 36 0.81 -17.28 5.66
N GLY A 37 0.73 -17.04 4.35
CA GLY A 37 -0.50 -17.12 3.58
C GLY A 37 -1.57 -16.11 4.01
N ILE A 38 -1.16 -14.94 4.54
CA ILE A 38 -2.09 -13.92 5.04
C ILE A 38 -2.84 -13.28 3.87
N LYS A 39 -4.16 -13.15 3.97
CA LYS A 39 -4.99 -12.46 2.97
C LYS A 39 -5.20 -11.00 3.37
N TRP A 40 -5.16 -10.09 2.40
CA TRP A 40 -5.39 -8.67 2.64
C TRP A 40 -6.76 -8.39 3.27
N ALA A 41 -7.80 -9.13 2.87
CA ALA A 41 -9.13 -9.02 3.46
C ALA A 41 -9.15 -9.30 4.98
N ASP A 42 -8.34 -10.25 5.45
CA ASP A 42 -8.22 -10.55 6.88
C ASP A 42 -7.48 -9.44 7.63
N VAL A 43 -6.48 -8.83 6.98
CA VAL A 43 -5.77 -7.66 7.54
C VAL A 43 -6.71 -6.47 7.64
N ALA A 44 -7.45 -6.17 6.59
CA ALA A 44 -8.44 -5.10 6.52
C ALA A 44 -9.48 -5.20 7.64
N LYS A 45 -10.06 -6.38 7.82
CA LYS A 45 -11.02 -6.66 8.89
C LYS A 45 -10.44 -6.42 10.29
N LYS A 46 -9.18 -6.79 10.52
CA LYS A 46 -8.51 -6.59 11.82
C LYS A 46 -8.10 -5.13 12.06
N VAL A 47 -7.77 -4.40 11.01
CA VAL A 47 -7.40 -2.98 11.09
C VAL A 47 -8.64 -2.10 11.21
N GLY A 48 -9.76 -2.50 10.58
CA GLY A 48 -11.03 -1.77 10.60
C GLY A 48 -11.17 -0.76 9.47
N GLU A 49 -10.53 -1.03 8.32
CA GLU A 49 -10.55 -0.19 7.13
C GLU A 49 -10.91 -1.02 5.90
N SER A 50 -11.12 -0.39 4.74
CA SER A 50 -11.36 -1.12 3.49
C SER A 50 -10.14 -1.95 3.07
N ASN A 51 -10.39 -3.01 2.30
CA ASN A 51 -9.33 -3.88 1.79
C ASN A 51 -8.32 -3.11 0.94
N GLU A 52 -8.81 -2.23 0.08
CA GLU A 52 -8.03 -1.40 -0.83
C GLU A 52 -7.13 -0.42 -0.06
N TRP A 53 -7.71 0.27 0.93
CA TRP A 53 -6.98 1.24 1.73
C TRP A 53 -5.87 0.57 2.56
N VAL A 54 -6.18 -0.53 3.25
CA VAL A 54 -5.20 -1.25 4.06
C VAL A 54 -4.09 -1.84 3.21
N THR A 55 -4.44 -2.39 2.05
CA THR A 55 -3.45 -2.91 1.11
C THR A 55 -2.52 -1.78 0.64
N ALA A 56 -3.07 -0.63 0.21
CA ALA A 56 -2.28 0.53 -0.18
C ALA A 56 -1.40 1.04 0.97
N ALA A 57 -1.91 1.06 2.20
CA ALA A 57 -1.14 1.44 3.38
C ALA A 57 0.03 0.49 3.65
N CYS A 58 -0.20 -0.81 3.59
CA CYS A 58 0.84 -1.83 3.75
C CYS A 58 1.87 -1.80 2.62
N LEU A 59 1.46 -1.43 1.40
CA LEU A 59 2.34 -1.24 0.24
C LEU A 59 3.01 0.15 0.21
N GLY A 60 2.93 0.93 1.29
CA GLY A 60 3.71 2.15 1.44
C GLY A 60 3.06 3.42 0.90
N GLN A 61 1.77 3.40 0.56
CA GLN A 61 1.10 4.56 -0.07
C GLN A 61 0.27 5.42 0.90
N MET A 62 0.03 4.96 2.13
CA MET A 62 -0.76 5.67 3.13
C MET A 62 -0.03 5.75 4.47
N THR A 63 -0.41 6.74 5.29
CA THR A 63 0.03 6.88 6.68
C THR A 63 -0.98 6.21 7.59
N LEU A 64 -0.51 5.39 8.53
CA LEU A 64 -1.38 4.76 9.52
C LEU A 64 -1.42 5.58 10.81
N THR A 65 -2.55 5.55 11.49
CA THR A 65 -2.61 6.01 12.89
C THR A 65 -1.77 5.09 13.77
N LYS A 66 -1.49 5.51 14.99
CA LYS A 66 -0.75 4.68 15.95
C LYS A 66 -1.44 3.32 16.17
N GLU A 67 -2.74 3.34 16.39
CA GLU A 67 -3.55 2.15 16.63
C GLU A 67 -3.57 1.20 15.43
N GLN A 68 -3.68 1.74 14.22
CA GLN A 68 -3.63 0.96 12.98
C GLN A 68 -2.24 0.35 12.78
N ALA A 69 -1.18 1.12 12.97
CA ALA A 69 0.20 0.65 12.87
C ALA A 69 0.53 -0.47 13.88
N GLU A 70 0.05 -0.35 15.11
CA GLU A 70 0.19 -1.39 16.13
C GLU A 70 -0.56 -2.68 15.77
N ARG A 71 -1.78 -2.57 15.19
CA ARG A 71 -2.53 -3.73 14.68
C ARG A 71 -1.79 -4.42 13.54
N VAL A 72 -1.32 -3.67 12.56
CA VAL A 72 -0.49 -4.19 11.46
C VAL A 72 0.78 -4.84 12.01
N GLY A 73 1.46 -4.18 12.95
CA GLY A 73 2.64 -4.71 13.62
C GLY A 73 2.41 -6.08 14.27
N LYS A 74 1.29 -6.24 14.96
CA LYS A 74 0.90 -7.53 15.58
C LYS A 74 0.58 -8.61 14.55
N ILE A 75 -0.12 -8.25 13.46
CA ILE A 75 -0.49 -9.21 12.41
C ILE A 75 0.75 -9.79 11.73
N PHE A 76 1.71 -8.93 11.40
CA PHE A 76 2.91 -9.32 10.65
C PHE A 76 4.12 -9.62 11.53
N GLY A 77 4.05 -9.36 12.85
CA GLY A 77 5.19 -9.54 13.77
C GLY A 77 6.31 -8.54 13.52
N LEU A 78 5.96 -7.28 13.23
CA LEU A 78 6.93 -6.25 12.89
C LEU A 78 7.68 -5.74 14.12
N PRO A 79 8.98 -5.39 13.99
CA PRO A 79 9.72 -4.72 15.05
C PRO A 79 9.17 -3.30 15.29
N LEU A 80 9.44 -2.76 16.49
CA LEU A 80 8.92 -1.45 16.90
C LEU A 80 9.33 -0.31 15.95
N GLU A 81 10.53 -0.38 15.39
CA GLU A 81 11.02 0.57 14.39
C GLU A 81 10.13 0.60 13.13
N ALA A 82 9.77 -0.57 12.61
CA ALA A 82 8.85 -0.71 11.48
C ALA A 82 7.46 -0.14 11.81
N VAL A 83 6.93 -0.43 13.01
CA VAL A 83 5.64 0.12 13.47
C VAL A 83 5.67 1.66 13.54
N LYS A 84 6.78 2.27 13.94
CA LYS A 84 6.95 3.72 13.92
C LYS A 84 6.99 4.27 12.50
N LEU A 85 7.68 3.59 11.58
CA LEU A 85 7.77 3.99 10.17
C LEU A 85 6.41 3.92 9.45
N LEU A 86 5.51 3.05 9.85
CA LEU A 86 4.13 3.01 9.32
C LEU A 86 3.34 4.29 9.62
N GLN A 87 3.72 5.06 10.63
CA GLN A 87 3.08 6.31 11.04
C GLN A 87 3.69 7.55 10.37
N VAL A 88 4.79 7.40 9.64
CA VAL A 88 5.44 8.48 8.89
C VAL A 88 4.77 8.63 7.54
N VAL A 89 4.58 9.87 7.08
CA VAL A 89 4.04 10.16 5.75
C VAL A 89 4.99 9.59 4.69
N PRO A 90 4.53 8.64 3.85
CA PRO A 90 5.38 8.04 2.84
C PRO A 90 5.52 8.94 1.60
N TYR A 91 6.53 8.68 0.79
CA TYR A 91 6.55 9.14 -0.58
C TYR A 91 5.49 8.36 -1.38
N LYS A 92 4.51 9.06 -1.95
CA LYS A 92 3.41 8.45 -2.70
C LYS A 92 3.74 8.37 -4.18
N GLY A 93 3.25 7.32 -4.85
CA GLY A 93 3.52 7.07 -6.26
C GLY A 93 4.75 6.17 -6.44
N SER A 94 4.56 4.86 -6.34
CA SER A 94 5.64 3.86 -6.35
C SER A 94 5.86 3.19 -7.71
N LEU A 95 5.24 3.68 -8.78
CA LEU A 95 5.51 3.13 -10.11
C LEU A 95 6.93 3.53 -10.56
N PRO A 96 7.78 2.57 -10.94
CA PRO A 96 9.17 2.82 -11.31
C PRO A 96 9.32 3.56 -12.64
N THR A 97 8.27 3.57 -13.46
CA THR A 97 8.25 4.21 -14.78
C THR A 97 6.95 4.97 -15.00
N ALA A 98 6.99 6.01 -15.85
CA ALA A 98 5.80 6.78 -16.23
C ALA A 98 4.77 5.92 -16.99
N ILE A 99 5.24 4.94 -17.77
CA ILE A 99 4.39 3.97 -18.46
C ILE A 99 4.59 2.62 -17.77
N PRO A 100 3.53 2.04 -17.18
CA PRO A 100 3.64 0.76 -16.50
C PRO A 100 4.01 -0.37 -17.47
N THR A 101 4.91 -1.27 -17.05
CA THR A 101 5.29 -2.46 -17.82
C THR A 101 4.61 -3.74 -17.31
N ASP A 102 4.06 -3.72 -16.10
CA ASP A 102 3.24 -4.83 -15.60
C ASP A 102 1.95 -4.96 -16.41
N PRO A 103 1.60 -6.16 -16.92
CA PRO A 103 0.46 -6.34 -17.82
C PRO A 103 -0.89 -5.90 -17.23
N LEU A 104 -1.12 -6.12 -15.94
CA LEU A 104 -2.37 -5.73 -15.29
C LEU A 104 -2.42 -4.22 -15.07
N ILE A 105 -1.36 -3.62 -14.55
CA ILE A 105 -1.28 -2.17 -14.33
C ILE A 105 -1.35 -1.44 -15.67
N TYR A 106 -0.74 -2.00 -16.73
CA TYR A 106 -0.83 -1.45 -18.07
C TYR A 106 -2.28 -1.44 -18.61
N ARG A 107 -3.11 -2.44 -18.30
CA ARG A 107 -4.54 -2.43 -18.67
C ARG A 107 -5.30 -1.28 -18.01
N LEU A 108 -5.03 -0.99 -16.74
CA LEU A 108 -5.62 0.17 -16.06
C LEU A 108 -5.14 1.49 -16.69
N TYR A 109 -3.87 1.57 -17.03
CA TYR A 109 -3.31 2.73 -17.76
C TYR A 109 -3.94 2.89 -19.14
N GLU A 110 -4.17 1.80 -19.87
CA GLU A 110 -4.86 1.79 -21.17
C GLU A 110 -6.30 2.31 -21.06
N ILE A 111 -7.04 1.95 -20.00
CA ILE A 111 -8.38 2.49 -19.73
C ILE A 111 -8.32 4.01 -19.61
N VAL A 112 -7.36 4.55 -18.86
CA VAL A 112 -7.20 6.02 -18.74
C VAL A 112 -6.81 6.65 -20.08
N ASN A 113 -5.95 6.01 -20.87
CA ASN A 113 -5.56 6.52 -22.19
C ASN A 113 -6.75 6.57 -23.16
N VAL A 114 -7.61 5.57 -23.16
CA VAL A 114 -8.76 5.47 -24.07
C VAL A 114 -9.92 6.35 -23.61
N TYR A 115 -10.24 6.31 -22.33
CA TYR A 115 -11.44 6.95 -21.77
C TYR A 115 -11.17 8.20 -20.95
N GLY A 116 -9.92 8.58 -20.71
CA GLY A 116 -9.58 9.71 -19.83
C GLY A 116 -10.20 11.04 -20.29
N THR A 117 -10.18 11.32 -21.57
CA THR A 117 -10.81 12.53 -22.14
C THR A 117 -12.34 12.47 -22.04
N THR A 118 -12.93 11.31 -22.23
CA THR A 118 -14.38 11.08 -22.08
C THR A 118 -14.81 11.28 -20.62
N ILE A 119 -14.10 10.64 -19.69
CA ILE A 119 -14.35 10.78 -18.25
C ILE A 119 -14.22 12.24 -17.83
N LYS A 120 -13.16 12.93 -18.29
CA LYS A 120 -12.97 14.36 -18.04
C LYS A 120 -14.15 15.19 -18.55
N ALA A 121 -14.60 14.96 -19.78
CA ALA A 121 -15.71 15.69 -20.38
C ALA A 121 -17.01 15.52 -19.58
N LEU A 122 -17.34 14.29 -19.17
CA LEU A 122 -18.52 14.00 -18.38
C LEU A 122 -18.45 14.64 -16.97
N ILE A 123 -17.29 14.58 -16.34
CA ILE A 123 -17.08 15.25 -15.04
C ILE A 123 -17.25 16.76 -15.17
N HIS A 124 -16.71 17.39 -16.21
CA HIS A 124 -16.85 18.82 -16.43
C HIS A 124 -18.28 19.22 -16.81
N GLU A 125 -19.03 18.37 -17.48
CA GLU A 125 -20.45 18.61 -17.79
C GLU A 125 -21.29 18.62 -16.51
N GLU A 126 -21.04 17.69 -15.58
CA GLU A 126 -21.81 17.57 -14.34
C GLU A 126 -21.36 18.56 -13.25
N PHE A 127 -20.06 18.78 -13.09
CA PHE A 127 -19.48 19.50 -11.95
C PHE A 127 -18.77 20.81 -12.33
N GLY A 128 -18.70 21.17 -13.61
CA GLY A 128 -17.92 22.32 -14.08
C GLY A 128 -16.41 22.04 -14.07
N ASP A 129 -15.61 23.11 -13.94
CA ASP A 129 -14.13 23.00 -13.92
C ASP A 129 -13.63 22.45 -12.58
N GLY A 130 -13.91 21.17 -12.36
CA GLY A 130 -13.56 20.45 -11.15
C GLY A 130 -12.42 19.46 -11.38
N ILE A 131 -11.67 19.20 -10.30
CA ILE A 131 -10.63 18.17 -10.23
C ILE A 131 -11.06 17.14 -9.19
N MET A 132 -11.06 15.85 -9.56
CA MET A 132 -11.33 14.77 -8.63
C MET A 132 -10.19 14.65 -7.61
N SER A 133 -10.53 14.57 -6.31
CA SER A 133 -9.54 14.27 -5.27
C SER A 133 -9.15 12.79 -5.36
N ALA A 134 -7.85 12.53 -5.53
CA ALA A 134 -7.32 11.17 -5.41
C ALA A 134 -7.03 10.78 -3.94
N ILE A 135 -7.14 11.73 -3.00
CA ILE A 135 -6.93 11.50 -1.57
C ILE A 135 -8.21 10.98 -0.92
N ASP A 136 -9.36 11.55 -1.30
CA ASP A 136 -10.70 11.17 -0.82
C ASP A 136 -11.36 10.12 -1.75
N PHE A 137 -10.54 9.39 -2.49
CA PHE A 137 -11.00 8.39 -3.45
C PHE A 137 -11.44 7.13 -2.72
N LYS A 138 -12.64 6.65 -3.04
CA LYS A 138 -13.17 5.37 -2.56
C LYS A 138 -13.25 4.40 -3.74
N MET A 139 -12.72 3.20 -3.55
CA MET A 139 -12.72 2.14 -4.55
C MET A 139 -13.13 0.82 -3.90
N ASP A 140 -13.95 0.04 -4.59
CA ASP A 140 -14.35 -1.31 -4.21
C ASP A 140 -14.03 -2.27 -5.35
N ILE A 141 -13.44 -3.42 -5.03
CA ILE A 141 -13.16 -4.50 -5.99
C ILE A 141 -14.08 -5.66 -5.66
N VAL A 142 -15.05 -5.88 -6.52
CA VAL A 142 -16.09 -6.91 -6.36
C VAL A 142 -15.88 -8.00 -7.41
N ARG A 143 -16.02 -9.26 -6.99
CA ARG A 143 -16.00 -10.39 -7.91
C ARG A 143 -17.39 -10.59 -8.50
N GLU A 144 -17.52 -10.47 -9.80
CA GLU A 144 -18.72 -10.85 -10.55
C GLU A 144 -18.46 -12.14 -11.32
N PRO A 145 -19.34 -13.16 -11.22
CA PRO A 145 -19.21 -14.36 -12.02
C PRO A 145 -19.50 -14.07 -13.50
N ASP A 146 -18.60 -14.49 -14.39
CA ASP A 146 -18.86 -14.42 -15.82
C ASP A 146 -19.78 -15.60 -16.23
N PRO A 147 -20.96 -15.34 -16.85
CA PRO A 147 -21.86 -16.40 -17.35
C PRO A 147 -21.23 -17.33 -18.39
N LYS A 148 -20.12 -16.95 -18.99
CA LYS A 148 -19.41 -17.71 -20.03
C LYS A 148 -18.17 -18.46 -19.53
N GLY A 149 -17.94 -18.50 -18.20
CA GLY A 149 -16.76 -19.15 -17.60
C GLY A 149 -15.58 -18.21 -17.39
N ASP A 150 -14.56 -18.68 -16.71
CA ASP A 150 -13.39 -18.01 -16.10
C ASP A 150 -12.64 -16.95 -16.93
N GLN A 151 -13.28 -15.97 -17.47
CA GLN A 151 -12.60 -14.86 -18.12
C GLN A 151 -12.55 -13.64 -17.22
N ILE A 152 -11.34 -13.36 -16.72
CA ILE A 152 -10.95 -12.08 -16.14
C ILE A 152 -11.03 -11.06 -17.28
N GLY A 153 -11.94 -10.10 -17.23
CA GLY A 153 -11.82 -9.03 -18.19
C GLY A 153 -13.07 -8.31 -18.65
N ARG A 154 -14.10 -8.17 -17.82
CA ARG A 154 -15.11 -7.14 -18.05
C ARG A 154 -15.05 -6.12 -16.91
N ALA A 155 -14.56 -4.92 -17.21
CA ALA A 155 -14.88 -3.76 -16.42
C ALA A 155 -16.29 -3.30 -16.84
N HIS A 156 -17.24 -3.29 -15.89
CA HIS A 156 -18.47 -2.57 -16.06
C HIS A 156 -18.26 -1.13 -15.58
N VAL A 157 -18.46 -0.18 -16.46
CA VAL A 157 -18.53 1.24 -16.16
C VAL A 157 -19.97 1.56 -15.82
#